data_559c950f9299ccd0ebf2d28d8ff87a59
#
_entry.id   559c950f9299ccd0ebf2d28d8ff87a59
#
_cell.length_a   1.000
_cell.length_b   1.000
_cell.length_c   1.000
_cell.angle_alpha   90.00
_cell.angle_beta   90.00
_cell.angle_gamma   90.00
#
_symmetry.space_group_name_H-M   'P 1'
#
loop_
_entity.id
_entity.type
_entity.pdbx_description
1 polymer ?
#
loop_
_entity_poly.entity_id
_entity_poly.type
_entity_poly.pdbx_seq_one_letter_code
_entity_poly.pdbx_strand_id
1 'polypeptide(L)'
;MDALIVKKAIQGDKKSVARIISLIESQAEIEWPHSTRTIPVIGITGPPGAGKSTLVDALLDAYVQEGKHVAVLCVDPSSVLHQGAILGDRIRMGRWFNHEQVFIRSLSSRGSMGGLHPFMDRIIAFLQSCPFDLILIETVGVGQSEIEIIRHANKTVLVLVPEAGDEIQLMKSGIVEVADIFVVNKMDRPGSQVFVTQLTNMLKAKSSDKKVCPTAAAKAEGIEALKKTIDG
;
A
#
# COMPACT_ATOMS: atom_id res chain seq x y z
N MET A 1 -26.63 2.63 18.19
CA MET A 1 -26.51 2.26 16.75
C MET A 1 -25.08 1.82 16.44
N ASP A 2 -24.08 2.48 16.99
CA ASP A 2 -22.67 2.26 16.68
C ASP A 2 -22.13 0.90 17.16
N ALA A 3 -22.55 0.43 18.35
CA ALA A 3 -22.08 -0.86 18.88
C ALA A 3 -22.43 -2.07 17.99
N LEU A 4 -23.59 -2.07 17.34
CA LEU A 4 -23.99 -3.15 16.43
C LEU A 4 -23.15 -3.14 15.14
N ILE A 5 -22.87 -1.93 14.61
CA ILE A 5 -22.04 -1.77 13.40
C ILE A 5 -20.60 -2.17 13.70
N VAL A 6 -20.06 -1.76 14.86
CA VAL A 6 -18.72 -2.17 15.32
C VAL A 6 -18.65 -3.70 15.44
N LYS A 7 -19.62 -4.34 16.09
CA LYS A 7 -19.66 -5.81 16.22
C LYS A 7 -19.64 -6.51 14.85
N LYS A 8 -20.48 -6.05 13.91
CA LYS A 8 -20.51 -6.60 12.54
C LYS A 8 -19.18 -6.41 11.80
N ALA A 9 -18.56 -5.23 11.92
CA ALA A 9 -17.27 -4.94 11.30
C ALA A 9 -16.17 -5.87 11.81
N ILE A 10 -16.09 -6.08 13.13
CA ILE A 10 -15.12 -7.00 13.75
C ILE A 10 -15.38 -8.46 13.34
N GLN A 11 -16.62 -8.80 12.96
CA GLN A 11 -16.97 -10.11 12.41
C GLN A 11 -16.72 -10.22 10.89
N GLY A 12 -16.19 -9.18 10.24
CA GLY A 12 -15.80 -9.19 8.82
C GLY A 12 -16.84 -8.62 7.86
N ASP A 13 -17.95 -8.03 8.34
CA ASP A 13 -18.90 -7.37 7.45
C ASP A 13 -18.30 -6.09 6.83
N LYS A 14 -17.92 -6.19 5.57
CA LYS A 14 -17.22 -5.13 4.84
C LYS A 14 -18.00 -3.81 4.75
N LYS A 15 -19.34 -3.88 4.70
CA LYS A 15 -20.18 -2.67 4.67
C LYS A 15 -20.06 -1.94 6.01
N SER A 16 -20.05 -2.67 7.11
CA SER A 16 -19.83 -2.14 8.44
C SER A 16 -18.42 -1.60 8.60
N VAL A 17 -17.39 -2.30 8.10
CA VAL A 17 -16.00 -1.81 8.06
C VAL A 17 -15.93 -0.47 7.33
N ALA A 18 -16.47 -0.39 6.12
CA ALA A 18 -16.49 0.85 5.34
C ALA A 18 -17.24 1.99 6.06
N ARG A 19 -18.34 1.68 6.76
CA ARG A 19 -19.12 2.66 7.53
C ARG A 19 -18.33 3.21 8.71
N ILE A 20 -17.64 2.34 9.48
CA ILE A 20 -16.80 2.78 10.61
C ILE A 20 -15.66 3.66 10.11
N ILE A 21 -14.99 3.29 9.01
CA ILE A 21 -13.94 4.15 8.42
C ILE A 21 -14.51 5.53 8.06
N SER A 22 -15.70 5.60 7.42
CA SER A 22 -16.33 6.89 7.11
C SER A 22 -16.66 7.72 8.37
N LEU A 23 -17.03 7.09 9.47
CA LEU A 23 -17.24 7.75 10.74
C LEU A 23 -15.92 8.26 11.36
N ILE A 24 -14.83 7.48 11.27
CA ILE A 24 -13.48 7.93 11.66
C ILE A 24 -13.07 9.15 10.83
N GLU A 25 -13.28 9.10 9.50
CA GLU A 25 -13.00 10.22 8.59
C GLU A 25 -13.81 11.50 8.93
N SER A 26 -15.00 11.35 9.48
CA SER A 26 -15.85 12.48 9.94
C SER A 26 -15.59 12.89 11.38
N GLN A 27 -14.55 12.37 12.02
CA GLN A 27 -14.13 12.66 13.39
C GLN A 27 -15.16 12.24 14.46
N ALA A 28 -16.02 11.28 14.13
CA ALA A 28 -16.95 10.75 15.10
C ALA A 28 -16.21 10.02 16.23
N GLU A 29 -16.67 10.19 17.44
CA GLU A 29 -16.21 9.41 18.59
C GLU A 29 -16.82 8.01 18.50
N ILE A 30 -16.00 7.04 18.15
CA ILE A 30 -16.38 5.63 18.09
C ILE A 30 -15.36 4.83 18.87
N GLU A 31 -15.88 4.00 19.76
CA GLU A 31 -15.09 3.04 20.51
C GLU A 31 -15.23 1.65 19.92
N TRP A 32 -14.15 0.91 19.89
CA TRP A 32 -14.11 -0.52 19.56
C TRP A 32 -13.15 -1.25 20.49
N PRO A 33 -13.33 -2.56 20.69
CA PRO A 33 -12.40 -3.36 21.47
C PRO A 33 -10.99 -3.30 20.87
N HIS A 34 -9.99 -2.96 21.69
CA HIS A 34 -8.61 -3.00 21.25
C HIS A 34 -8.20 -4.44 20.93
N SER A 35 -7.61 -4.61 19.75
CA SER A 35 -7.03 -5.90 19.36
C SER A 35 -5.68 -6.08 20.07
N THR A 36 -5.47 -7.29 20.62
CA THR A 36 -4.13 -7.73 21.02
C THR A 36 -3.33 -8.29 19.85
N ARG A 37 -4.00 -8.48 18.70
CA ARG A 37 -3.40 -8.98 17.46
C ARG A 37 -2.79 -7.83 16.70
N THR A 38 -1.51 -7.94 16.36
CA THR A 38 -0.82 -7.04 15.44
C THR A 38 -0.70 -7.73 14.09
N ILE A 39 -1.30 -7.13 13.05
CA ILE A 39 -1.17 -7.61 11.68
C ILE A 39 -0.20 -6.72 10.90
N PRO A 40 0.55 -7.28 9.93
CA PRO A 40 1.50 -6.51 9.15
C PRO A 40 0.81 -5.38 8.37
N VAL A 41 1.44 -4.22 8.34
CA VAL A 41 1.06 -3.07 7.52
C VAL A 41 2.18 -2.82 6.52
N ILE A 42 1.88 -2.99 5.24
CA ILE A 42 2.86 -2.86 4.16
C ILE A 42 2.54 -1.61 3.35
N GLY A 43 3.49 -0.68 3.33
CA GLY A 43 3.42 0.53 2.52
C GLY A 43 3.98 0.29 1.12
N ILE A 44 3.22 0.63 0.07
CA ILE A 44 3.65 0.53 -1.31
C ILE A 44 3.68 1.92 -1.90
N THR A 45 4.88 2.37 -2.24
CA THR A 45 5.15 3.72 -2.72
C THR A 45 6.05 3.71 -3.95
N GLY A 46 6.25 4.85 -4.59
CA GLY A 46 7.09 5.02 -5.77
C GLY A 46 6.47 5.98 -6.79
N PRO A 47 7.19 6.37 -7.83
CA PRO A 47 6.76 7.38 -8.79
C PRO A 47 5.46 7.02 -9.51
N PRO A 48 4.76 8.01 -10.09
CA PRO A 48 3.61 7.78 -10.94
C PRO A 48 4.00 6.88 -12.12
N GLY A 49 3.10 5.98 -12.51
CA GLY A 49 3.36 5.06 -13.62
C GLY A 49 4.29 3.90 -13.33
N ALA A 50 4.87 3.77 -12.12
CA ALA A 50 5.70 2.63 -11.73
C ALA A 50 4.95 1.28 -11.69
N GLY A 51 3.62 1.31 -11.69
CA GLY A 51 2.79 0.10 -11.69
C GLY A 51 2.45 -0.40 -10.29
N LYS A 52 2.38 0.49 -9.31
CA LYS A 52 2.02 0.17 -7.91
C LYS A 52 0.68 -0.57 -7.81
N SER A 53 -0.38 -0.03 -8.41
CA SER A 53 -1.70 -0.66 -8.38
C SER A 53 -1.71 -2.04 -9.05
N THR A 54 -0.94 -2.22 -10.14
CA THR A 54 -0.77 -3.52 -10.79
C THR A 54 -0.01 -4.49 -9.88
N LEU A 55 0.98 -4.00 -9.14
CA LEU A 55 1.73 -4.79 -8.17
C LEU A 55 0.84 -5.20 -6.98
N VAL A 56 0.02 -4.26 -6.47
CA VAL A 56 -0.98 -4.57 -5.42
C VAL A 56 -1.96 -5.62 -5.90
N ASP A 57 -2.47 -5.49 -7.14
CA ASP A 57 -3.38 -6.46 -7.74
C ASP A 57 -2.76 -7.87 -7.81
N ALA A 58 -1.50 -7.97 -8.24
CA ALA A 58 -0.77 -9.25 -8.30
C ALA A 58 -0.45 -9.82 -6.90
N LEU A 59 -0.12 -8.98 -5.92
CA LEU A 59 0.07 -9.41 -4.54
C LEU A 59 -1.24 -9.90 -3.92
N LEU A 60 -2.37 -9.26 -4.22
CA LEU A 60 -3.68 -9.72 -3.76
C LEU A 60 -3.98 -11.13 -4.27
N ASP A 61 -3.69 -11.45 -5.55
CA ASP A 61 -3.82 -12.80 -6.07
C ASP A 61 -3.02 -13.81 -5.23
N ALA A 62 -1.74 -13.50 -4.97
CA ALA A 62 -0.86 -14.39 -4.23
C ALA A 62 -1.33 -14.61 -2.77
N TYR A 63 -1.75 -13.55 -2.08
CA TYR A 63 -2.25 -13.66 -0.71
C TYR A 63 -3.61 -14.37 -0.63
N VAL A 64 -4.52 -14.09 -1.55
CA VAL A 64 -5.85 -14.71 -1.60
C VAL A 64 -5.75 -16.21 -1.90
N GLN A 65 -4.83 -16.64 -2.77
CA GLN A 65 -4.57 -18.05 -3.03
C GLN A 65 -4.10 -18.81 -1.78
N GLU A 66 -3.47 -18.13 -0.83
CA GLU A 66 -3.13 -18.70 0.48
C GLU A 66 -4.26 -18.59 1.53
N GLY A 67 -5.44 -18.15 1.14
CA GLY A 67 -6.59 -17.99 2.03
C GLY A 67 -6.52 -16.77 2.93
N LYS A 68 -5.62 -15.80 2.68
CA LYS A 68 -5.45 -14.59 3.48
C LYS A 68 -6.55 -13.57 3.22
N HIS A 69 -6.99 -12.87 4.26
CA HIS A 69 -7.88 -11.73 4.19
C HIS A 69 -7.06 -10.44 4.19
N VAL A 70 -7.22 -9.62 3.15
CA VAL A 70 -6.39 -8.43 2.93
C VAL A 70 -7.23 -7.16 2.94
N ALA A 71 -6.82 -6.16 3.71
CA ALA A 71 -7.34 -4.80 3.60
C ALA A 71 -6.40 -3.94 2.75
N VAL A 72 -6.93 -3.22 1.78
CA VAL A 72 -6.18 -2.28 0.93
C VAL A 72 -6.69 -0.87 1.17
N LEU A 73 -5.78 0.03 1.51
CA LEU A 73 -6.02 1.47 1.63
C LEU A 73 -5.31 2.18 0.47
N CYS A 74 -6.08 2.73 -0.46
CA CYS A 74 -5.53 3.55 -1.56
C CYS A 74 -5.60 5.01 -1.15
N VAL A 75 -4.46 5.69 -1.03
CA VAL A 75 -4.40 7.09 -0.62
C VAL A 75 -4.20 7.97 -1.84
N ASP A 76 -5.20 8.81 -2.15
CA ASP A 76 -5.20 9.71 -3.29
C ASP A 76 -5.03 11.18 -2.83
N PRO A 77 -3.98 11.90 -3.29
CA PRO A 77 -3.78 13.30 -2.96
C PRO A 77 -4.74 14.26 -3.69
N SER A 78 -5.39 13.81 -4.75
CA SER A 78 -6.01 14.71 -5.74
C SER A 78 -7.42 15.20 -5.42
N SER A 79 -8.02 14.84 -4.30
CA SER A 79 -9.43 15.17 -4.05
C SER A 79 -9.68 16.50 -3.33
N VAL A 80 -8.81 17.50 -3.50
CA VAL A 80 -9.08 18.87 -3.00
C VAL A 80 -10.23 19.53 -3.76
N LEU A 81 -10.49 19.15 -5.02
CA LEU A 81 -11.53 19.74 -5.88
C LEU A 81 -12.83 18.93 -5.95
N HIS A 82 -12.78 17.65 -5.59
CA HIS A 82 -13.97 16.80 -5.55
C HIS A 82 -13.97 16.05 -4.22
N GLN A 83 -15.01 16.23 -3.41
CA GLN A 83 -15.19 15.58 -2.09
C GLN A 83 -15.33 14.04 -2.15
N GLY A 84 -14.71 13.39 -3.12
CA GLY A 84 -14.68 11.95 -3.33
C GLY A 84 -13.38 11.51 -3.98
N ALA A 85 -12.85 10.36 -3.58
CA ALA A 85 -11.69 9.74 -4.20
C ALA A 85 -11.92 9.54 -5.70
N ILE A 86 -10.91 9.88 -6.53
CA ILE A 86 -11.01 9.72 -7.99
C ILE A 86 -11.17 8.23 -8.30
N LEU A 87 -12.19 7.90 -9.08
CA LEU A 87 -12.59 6.53 -9.48
C LEU A 87 -11.50 5.72 -10.21
N GLY A 88 -10.36 6.32 -10.58
CA GLY A 88 -9.35 5.68 -11.42
C GLY A 88 -8.73 4.40 -10.83
N ASP A 89 -8.43 4.39 -9.53
CA ASP A 89 -7.83 3.21 -8.87
C ASP A 89 -8.87 2.13 -8.61
N ARG A 90 -10.13 2.51 -8.41
CA ARG A 90 -11.23 1.55 -8.32
C ARG A 90 -11.40 0.72 -9.59
N ILE A 91 -11.21 1.31 -10.77
CA ILE A 91 -11.37 0.60 -12.06
C ILE A 91 -10.32 -0.50 -12.21
N ARG A 92 -9.09 -0.26 -11.75
CA ARG A 92 -7.98 -1.22 -11.89
C ARG A 92 -8.11 -2.44 -10.99
N MET A 93 -8.69 -2.30 -9.80
CA MET A 93 -8.91 -3.39 -8.84
C MET A 93 -10.37 -3.87 -8.80
N GLY A 94 -11.14 -3.63 -9.85
CA GLY A 94 -12.59 -3.91 -9.93
C GLY A 94 -12.98 -5.36 -9.62
N ARG A 95 -12.11 -6.31 -9.95
CA ARG A 95 -12.34 -7.75 -9.69
C ARG A 95 -12.40 -8.09 -8.19
N TRP A 96 -11.80 -7.26 -7.33
CA TRP A 96 -11.71 -7.49 -5.90
C TRP A 96 -12.88 -6.91 -5.09
N PHE A 97 -13.70 -6.03 -5.65
CA PHE A 97 -14.75 -5.34 -4.87
C PHE A 97 -15.76 -6.28 -4.22
N ASN A 98 -16.06 -7.39 -4.90
CA ASN A 98 -17.00 -8.38 -4.39
C ASN A 98 -16.29 -9.63 -3.85
N HIS A 99 -14.93 -9.65 -3.85
CA HIS A 99 -14.18 -10.81 -3.39
C HIS A 99 -14.21 -10.91 -1.86
N GLU A 100 -14.63 -12.04 -1.29
CA GLU A 100 -14.87 -12.20 0.14
C GLU A 100 -13.65 -11.88 1.02
N GLN A 101 -12.45 -12.19 0.57
CA GLN A 101 -11.20 -12.04 1.32
C GLN A 101 -10.55 -10.66 1.15
N VAL A 102 -11.04 -9.78 0.28
CA VAL A 102 -10.40 -8.49 0.01
C VAL A 102 -11.33 -7.34 0.37
N PHE A 103 -10.84 -6.39 1.13
CA PHE A 103 -11.49 -5.11 1.42
C PHE A 103 -10.66 -3.98 0.83
N ILE A 104 -11.26 -3.10 0.03
CA ILE A 104 -10.57 -1.95 -0.58
C ILE A 104 -11.27 -0.66 -0.18
N ARG A 105 -10.49 0.31 0.30
CA ARG A 105 -10.96 1.66 0.63
C ARG A 105 -10.03 2.71 0.06
N SER A 106 -10.58 3.63 -0.74
CA SER A 106 -9.86 4.83 -1.13
C SER A 106 -10.04 5.92 -0.07
N LEU A 107 -8.95 6.54 0.34
CA LEU A 107 -8.88 7.62 1.30
C LEU A 107 -8.36 8.88 0.61
N SER A 108 -8.97 10.02 0.91
CA SER A 108 -8.48 11.31 0.44
C SER A 108 -7.45 11.88 1.43
N SER A 109 -6.35 12.41 0.95
CA SER A 109 -5.36 13.09 1.80
C SER A 109 -5.89 14.36 2.48
N ARG A 110 -7.05 14.88 2.05
CA ARG A 110 -7.72 16.09 2.59
C ARG A 110 -6.79 17.29 2.81
N GLY A 111 -5.76 17.43 1.97
CA GLY A 111 -4.82 18.56 2.05
C GLY A 111 -3.86 18.49 3.24
N SER A 112 -3.69 17.32 3.88
CA SER A 112 -2.65 17.14 4.88
C SER A 112 -1.28 17.39 4.25
N MET A 113 -0.43 18.15 4.93
CA MET A 113 0.89 18.55 4.43
C MET A 113 1.84 17.37 4.14
N GLY A 114 1.49 16.16 4.56
CA GLY A 114 2.24 14.93 4.33
C GLY A 114 1.65 13.99 3.29
N GLY A 115 0.48 14.29 2.70
CA GLY A 115 -0.12 13.50 1.63
C GLY A 115 -0.84 12.23 2.08
N LEU A 116 -0.82 11.85 3.35
CA LEU A 116 -1.63 10.77 3.92
C LEU A 116 -2.87 11.31 4.64
N HIS A 117 -3.84 10.44 4.87
CA HIS A 117 -5.09 10.82 5.55
C HIS A 117 -4.81 11.12 7.04
N PRO A 118 -5.31 12.25 7.63
CA PRO A 118 -5.00 12.65 9.01
C PRO A 118 -5.34 11.61 10.08
N PHE A 119 -6.27 10.71 9.79
CA PHE A 119 -6.71 9.66 10.72
C PHE A 119 -6.19 8.27 10.33
N MET A 120 -5.08 8.18 9.60
CA MET A 120 -4.51 6.90 9.13
C MET A 120 -4.25 5.94 10.28
N ASP A 121 -3.61 6.40 11.36
CA ASP A 121 -3.33 5.56 12.55
C ASP A 121 -4.60 5.00 13.17
N ARG A 122 -5.65 5.81 13.25
CA ARG A 122 -6.94 5.38 13.81
C ARG A 122 -7.65 4.37 12.91
N ILE A 123 -7.55 4.55 11.59
CA ILE A 123 -8.07 3.60 10.60
C ILE A 123 -7.32 2.27 10.67
N ILE A 124 -5.98 2.30 10.73
CA ILE A 124 -5.15 1.10 10.88
C ILE A 124 -5.48 0.37 12.18
N ALA A 125 -5.53 1.08 13.31
CA ALA A 125 -5.88 0.50 14.61
C ALA A 125 -7.26 -0.18 14.59
N PHE A 126 -8.24 0.42 13.91
CA PHE A 126 -9.54 -0.20 13.71
C PHE A 126 -9.46 -1.46 12.84
N LEU A 127 -8.75 -1.42 11.71
CA LEU A 127 -8.60 -2.58 10.82
C LEU A 127 -7.85 -3.74 11.49
N GLN A 128 -6.93 -3.47 12.41
CA GLN A 128 -6.28 -4.50 13.22
C GLN A 128 -7.26 -5.25 14.15
N SER A 129 -8.41 -4.64 14.47
CA SER A 129 -9.48 -5.29 15.23
C SER A 129 -10.45 -6.10 14.34
N CYS A 130 -10.31 -6.01 13.03
CA CYS A 130 -11.09 -6.77 12.05
C CYS A 130 -10.36 -8.05 11.62
N PRO A 131 -11.02 -9.04 11.00
CA PRO A 131 -10.42 -10.34 10.67
C PRO A 131 -9.59 -10.27 9.38
N PHE A 132 -8.70 -9.30 9.28
CA PHE A 132 -7.70 -9.24 8.21
C PHE A 132 -6.39 -9.89 8.66
N ASP A 133 -5.60 -10.37 7.70
CA ASP A 133 -4.28 -10.95 7.91
C ASP A 133 -3.15 -9.97 7.62
N LEU A 134 -3.41 -8.97 6.76
CA LEU A 134 -2.50 -7.87 6.49
C LEU A 134 -3.24 -6.64 5.95
N ILE A 135 -2.58 -5.49 6.05
CA ILE A 135 -3.03 -4.21 5.48
C ILE A 135 -2.00 -3.78 4.44
N LEU A 136 -2.43 -3.53 3.21
CA LEU A 136 -1.64 -2.88 2.17
C LEU A 136 -2.05 -1.40 2.08
N ILE A 137 -1.09 -0.49 2.09
CA ILE A 137 -1.33 0.94 1.88
C ILE A 137 -0.63 1.35 0.59
N GLU A 138 -1.39 1.75 -0.42
CA GLU A 138 -0.87 2.25 -1.69
C GLU A 138 -0.95 3.77 -1.73
N THR A 139 0.18 4.43 -2.06
CA THR A 139 0.23 5.87 -2.31
C THR A 139 0.23 6.17 -3.81
N VAL A 140 -0.29 7.34 -4.20
CA VAL A 140 -0.36 7.73 -5.63
C VAL A 140 1.00 8.13 -6.23
N GLY A 141 2.02 8.35 -5.39
CA GLY A 141 3.37 8.61 -5.87
C GLY A 141 3.62 10.06 -6.30
N VAL A 142 2.93 11.02 -5.69
CA VAL A 142 3.17 12.45 -5.89
C VAL A 142 3.37 13.15 -4.55
N GLY A 143 4.57 13.66 -4.32
CA GLY A 143 4.89 14.52 -3.19
C GLY A 143 5.33 13.79 -1.92
N GLN A 144 5.16 14.43 -0.75
CA GLN A 144 5.69 13.97 0.55
C GLN A 144 4.99 12.71 1.12
N SER A 145 3.88 12.26 0.53
CA SER A 145 3.17 11.03 0.91
C SER A 145 4.05 9.78 0.84
N GLU A 146 5.10 9.83 0.00
CA GLU A 146 6.06 8.74 -0.17
C GLU A 146 6.90 8.50 1.10
N ILE A 147 7.18 9.54 1.87
CA ILE A 147 7.95 9.45 3.12
C ILE A 147 7.02 9.21 4.32
N GLU A 148 5.83 9.79 4.32
CA GLU A 148 4.92 9.64 5.47
C GLU A 148 4.38 8.21 5.64
N ILE A 149 4.26 7.46 4.55
CA ILE A 149 3.81 6.05 4.62
C ILE A 149 4.66 5.20 5.57
N ILE A 150 5.96 5.54 5.71
CA ILE A 150 6.91 4.85 6.56
C ILE A 150 6.51 4.89 8.03
N ARG A 151 5.87 5.97 8.47
CA ARG A 151 5.41 6.14 9.85
C ARG A 151 4.27 5.20 10.21
N HIS A 152 3.55 4.71 9.22
CA HIS A 152 2.34 3.90 9.38
C HIS A 152 2.54 2.44 8.98
N ALA A 153 3.62 2.13 8.24
CA ALA A 153 3.91 0.79 7.73
C ALA A 153 4.98 0.08 8.59
N ASN A 154 4.85 -1.22 8.72
CA ASN A 154 5.89 -2.07 9.31
C ASN A 154 7.02 -2.36 8.33
N LYS A 155 6.68 -2.41 7.03
CA LYS A 155 7.64 -2.52 5.92
C LYS A 155 7.20 -1.60 4.78
N THR A 156 8.16 -0.96 4.15
CA THR A 156 7.93 -0.08 3.00
C THR A 156 8.56 -0.65 1.75
N VAL A 157 7.73 -0.84 0.72
CA VAL A 157 8.11 -1.31 -0.61
C VAL A 157 8.17 -0.11 -1.55
N LEU A 158 9.36 0.20 -2.07
CA LEU A 158 9.57 1.24 -3.07
C LEU A 158 9.57 0.62 -4.47
N VAL A 159 8.58 0.99 -5.28
CA VAL A 159 8.42 0.48 -6.64
C VAL A 159 9.05 1.44 -7.63
N LEU A 160 10.01 0.94 -8.39
CA LEU A 160 10.79 1.67 -9.39
C LEU A 160 10.60 1.07 -10.78
N VAL A 161 10.91 1.83 -11.82
CA VAL A 161 10.91 1.38 -13.22
C VAL A 161 12.15 1.89 -13.95
N PRO A 162 12.67 1.15 -14.94
CA PRO A 162 13.91 1.50 -15.62
C PRO A 162 13.89 2.84 -16.36
N GLU A 163 12.69 3.30 -16.74
CA GLU A 163 12.50 4.46 -17.63
C GLU A 163 12.40 5.78 -16.87
N ALA A 164 12.36 5.75 -15.56
CA ALA A 164 12.02 6.97 -14.79
C ALA A 164 13.07 8.07 -14.87
N GLY A 165 14.28 7.80 -15.41
CA GLY A 165 15.33 8.84 -15.55
C GLY A 165 15.72 9.54 -14.24
N ASP A 166 14.96 9.26 -13.20
CA ASP A 166 14.94 9.91 -11.89
C ASP A 166 15.85 9.24 -10.87
N GLU A 167 16.77 8.34 -11.31
CA GLU A 167 17.72 7.68 -10.41
C GLU A 167 18.42 8.69 -9.50
N ILE A 168 18.79 9.85 -10.07
CA ILE A 168 19.47 10.91 -9.33
C ILE A 168 18.51 11.66 -8.38
N GLN A 169 17.25 11.82 -8.76
CA GLN A 169 16.23 12.46 -7.90
C GLN A 169 15.81 11.52 -6.76
N LEU A 170 15.64 10.23 -7.03
CA LEU A 170 15.39 9.22 -6.01
C LEU A 170 16.50 9.15 -4.97
N MET A 171 17.76 9.23 -5.42
CA MET A 171 18.91 9.28 -4.51
C MET A 171 18.91 10.52 -3.60
N LYS A 172 18.33 11.63 -4.06
CA LYS A 172 18.25 12.89 -3.31
C LYS A 172 17.01 12.97 -2.41
N SER A 173 15.98 12.16 -2.67
CA SER A 173 14.68 12.27 -1.99
C SER A 173 14.67 11.67 -0.56
N GLY A 174 15.74 11.02 -0.12
CA GLY A 174 15.79 10.34 1.18
C GLY A 174 14.95 9.05 1.27
N ILE A 175 14.07 8.79 0.30
CA ILE A 175 13.20 7.61 0.29
C ILE A 175 13.99 6.30 0.16
N VAL A 176 15.16 6.35 -0.50
CA VAL A 176 16.07 5.20 -0.62
C VAL A 176 16.62 4.77 0.75
N GLU A 177 16.75 5.70 1.69
CA GLU A 177 17.26 5.42 3.02
C GLU A 177 16.24 4.71 3.91
N VAL A 178 14.98 4.97 3.65
CA VAL A 178 13.86 4.56 4.52
C VAL A 178 13.06 3.38 3.98
N ALA A 179 13.09 3.09 2.66
CA ALA A 179 12.44 1.90 2.12
C ALA A 179 13.15 0.61 2.57
N ASP A 180 12.39 -0.43 2.90
CA ASP A 180 12.90 -1.74 3.33
C ASP A 180 13.16 -2.66 2.15
N ILE A 181 12.28 -2.60 1.13
CA ILE A 181 12.31 -3.46 -0.05
C ILE A 181 12.24 -2.59 -1.30
N PHE A 182 13.10 -2.87 -2.26
CA PHE A 182 13.10 -2.23 -3.58
C PHE A 182 12.51 -3.18 -4.60
N VAL A 183 11.50 -2.73 -5.33
CA VAL A 183 10.94 -3.46 -6.46
C VAL A 183 11.32 -2.75 -7.74
N VAL A 184 11.99 -3.44 -8.64
CA VAL A 184 12.16 -3.00 -10.03
C VAL A 184 11.07 -3.66 -10.84
N ASN A 185 10.03 -2.90 -11.15
CA ASN A 185 8.87 -3.39 -11.89
C ASN A 185 9.07 -3.22 -13.41
N LYS A 186 8.21 -3.85 -14.20
CA LYS A 186 8.25 -3.86 -15.67
C LYS A 186 9.55 -4.47 -16.21
N MET A 187 9.97 -5.60 -15.64
CA MET A 187 11.16 -6.33 -16.08
C MET A 187 11.10 -6.81 -17.53
N ASP A 188 9.94 -6.79 -18.15
CA ASP A 188 9.71 -7.05 -19.57
C ASP A 188 10.18 -5.91 -20.49
N ARG A 189 10.67 -4.80 -19.95
CA ARG A 189 11.17 -3.66 -20.73
C ARG A 189 12.68 -3.69 -20.92
N PRO A 190 13.19 -3.17 -22.06
CA PRO A 190 14.62 -3.05 -22.28
C PRO A 190 15.31 -2.24 -21.16
N GLY A 191 16.54 -2.65 -20.79
CA GLY A 191 17.33 -1.96 -19.77
C GLY A 191 17.02 -2.35 -18.32
N SER A 192 15.94 -3.08 -18.06
CA SER A 192 15.51 -3.45 -16.70
C SER A 192 16.59 -4.18 -15.91
N GLN A 193 17.28 -5.12 -16.54
CA GLN A 193 18.34 -5.90 -15.86
C GLN A 193 19.56 -5.04 -15.51
N VAL A 194 19.89 -4.06 -16.37
CA VAL A 194 20.97 -3.09 -16.10
C VAL A 194 20.59 -2.26 -14.87
N PHE A 195 19.36 -1.77 -14.81
CA PHE A 195 18.87 -0.98 -13.69
C PHE A 195 18.87 -1.77 -12.36
N VAL A 196 18.44 -3.04 -12.37
CA VAL A 196 18.54 -3.93 -11.19
C VAL A 196 19.97 -4.02 -10.69
N THR A 197 20.93 -4.21 -11.62
CA THR A 197 22.35 -4.32 -11.27
C THR A 197 22.89 -3.03 -10.67
N GLN A 198 22.59 -1.88 -11.28
CA GLN A 198 22.99 -0.56 -10.80
C GLN A 198 22.43 -0.27 -9.39
N LEU A 199 21.14 -0.49 -9.19
CA LEU A 199 20.47 -0.30 -7.90
C LEU A 199 21.08 -1.21 -6.82
N THR A 200 21.31 -2.48 -7.16
CA THR A 200 21.92 -3.46 -6.24
C THR A 200 23.33 -3.03 -5.83
N ASN A 201 24.15 -2.59 -6.79
CA ASN A 201 25.52 -2.12 -6.51
C ASN A 201 25.51 -0.85 -5.67
N MET A 202 24.60 0.07 -5.93
CA MET A 202 24.43 1.29 -5.14
C MET A 202 24.06 0.99 -3.67
N LEU A 203 23.12 0.07 -3.44
CA LEU A 203 22.74 -0.34 -2.09
C LEU A 203 23.90 -1.00 -1.35
N LYS A 204 24.64 -1.90 -2.01
CA LYS A 204 25.85 -2.52 -1.45
C LYS A 204 26.93 -1.49 -1.10
N ALA A 205 27.13 -0.49 -1.95
CA ALA A 205 28.10 0.58 -1.69
C ALA A 205 27.75 1.42 -0.44
N LYS A 206 26.46 1.51 -0.10
CA LYS A 206 25.95 2.12 1.14
C LYS A 206 25.91 1.16 2.33
N SER A 207 26.51 -0.03 2.24
CA SER A 207 26.47 -1.08 3.26
C SER A 207 25.04 -1.45 3.69
N SER A 208 24.13 -1.46 2.74
CA SER A 208 22.71 -1.74 2.98
C SER A 208 22.37 -3.19 2.55
N ASP A 209 21.79 -3.94 3.48
CA ASP A 209 21.31 -5.32 3.23
C ASP A 209 19.90 -5.38 2.60
N LYS A 210 19.40 -4.22 2.15
CA LYS A 210 18.06 -4.11 1.55
C LYS A 210 17.96 -4.90 0.25
N LYS A 211 16.83 -5.58 0.07
CA LYS A 211 16.62 -6.48 -1.07
C LYS A 211 16.06 -5.74 -2.28
N VAL A 212 16.54 -6.12 -3.45
CA VAL A 212 16.01 -5.70 -4.75
C VAL A 212 15.24 -6.87 -5.36
N CYS A 213 13.95 -6.68 -5.60
CA CYS A 213 13.04 -7.68 -6.15
C CYS A 213 12.64 -7.28 -7.58
N PRO A 214 13.15 -7.94 -8.62
CA PRO A 214 12.69 -7.71 -9.98
C PRO A 214 11.29 -8.32 -10.20
N THR A 215 10.37 -7.55 -10.81
CA THR A 215 9.00 -7.99 -11.09
C THR A 215 8.51 -7.54 -12.46
N ALA A 216 7.64 -8.33 -13.08
CA ALA A 216 6.78 -7.90 -14.18
C ALA A 216 5.33 -8.12 -13.72
N ALA A 217 4.82 -7.21 -12.90
CA ALA A 217 3.56 -7.36 -12.18
C ALA A 217 2.37 -7.66 -13.10
N ALA A 218 2.34 -7.07 -14.31
CA ALA A 218 1.30 -7.35 -15.30
C ALA A 218 1.29 -8.80 -15.81
N LYS A 219 2.41 -9.53 -15.64
CA LYS A 219 2.57 -10.95 -16.00
C LYS A 219 2.62 -11.87 -14.79
N ALA A 220 2.41 -11.33 -13.59
CA ALA A 220 2.59 -12.01 -12.31
C ALA A 220 4.02 -12.61 -12.09
N GLU A 221 5.03 -12.14 -12.83
CA GLU A 221 6.41 -12.60 -12.70
C GLU A 221 7.09 -11.93 -11.50
N GLY A 222 7.82 -12.70 -10.67
CA GLY A 222 8.55 -12.23 -9.50
C GLY A 222 7.69 -11.94 -8.27
N ILE A 223 6.36 -12.09 -8.35
CA ILE A 223 5.42 -11.77 -7.26
C ILE A 223 5.60 -12.68 -6.05
N GLU A 224 5.75 -13.99 -6.26
CA GLU A 224 5.97 -14.95 -5.17
C GLU A 224 7.28 -14.68 -4.41
N ALA A 225 8.33 -14.30 -5.13
CA ALA A 225 9.62 -13.95 -4.51
C ALA A 225 9.51 -12.65 -3.70
N LEU A 226 8.80 -11.65 -4.24
CA LEU A 226 8.51 -10.41 -3.52
C LEU A 226 7.67 -10.68 -2.27
N LYS A 227 6.60 -11.46 -2.39
CA LYS A 227 5.73 -11.84 -1.26
C LYS A 227 6.55 -12.49 -0.14
N LYS A 228 7.38 -13.50 -0.47
CA LYS A 228 8.29 -14.13 0.52
C LYS A 228 9.22 -13.12 1.20
N THR A 229 9.66 -12.09 0.48
CA THR A 229 10.51 -11.04 1.04
C THR A 229 9.71 -10.11 1.96
N ILE A 230 8.44 -9.87 1.66
CA ILE A 230 7.54 -9.09 2.52
C ILE A 230 7.23 -9.86 3.81
N ASP A 231 6.97 -11.15 3.72
CA ASP A 231 6.54 -12.00 4.84
C ASP A 231 7.70 -12.35 5.80
N GLY A 232 8.93 -12.42 5.31
CA GLY A 232 10.14 -12.74 6.08
C GLY A 232 10.86 -11.54 6.58
#